data_636f490d0bdc64215c968154cac79dcc
#
_entry.id   636f490d0bdc64215c968154cac79dcc
#
_cell.length_a   1.000
_cell.length_b   1.000
_cell.length_c   1.000
_cell.angle_alpha   90.00
_cell.angle_beta   90.00
_cell.angle_gamma   90.00
#
_symmetry.space_group_name_H-M   'P 1'
#
loop_
_entity.id
_entity.type
_entity.pdbx_description
1 polymer ?
#
loop_
_entity_poly.entity_id
_entity_poly.type
_entity_poly.pdbx_seq_one_letter_code
_entity_poly.pdbx_strand_id
1 'polypeptide(L)'
;RLIAVHMTQLTEAEIHLCAERGVSVVHCPESNLKLASGFCPACALERAGVTLAIGTDGCASNNDLDMVGETRTAALLAKAVASDAAGFDAHAALRAATLGGAKAIGFDHLVGSLEPGKRADIACVDFSALETQPLHNVVSQLIYASGRHQVSDVWIAGSHKLRQRVLVDIDLDGVIAGTDRQDFACPFTERNA
;
A
#
# COMPACT_ATOMS: atom_id res chain seq x y z
N ARG A 1 -19.83 8.18 -5.58
CA ARG A 1 -18.82 7.17 -5.28
C ARG A 1 -18.42 7.30 -3.82
N LEU A 2 -18.41 6.19 -3.08
CA LEU A 2 -17.94 6.14 -1.68
C LEU A 2 -16.63 5.39 -1.64
N ILE A 3 -15.66 5.96 -0.93
CA ILE A 3 -14.39 5.31 -0.55
C ILE A 3 -14.44 5.15 0.97
N ALA A 4 -14.45 3.92 1.44
CA ALA A 4 -14.47 3.58 2.85
C ALA A 4 -13.06 3.11 3.28
N VAL A 5 -12.57 3.59 4.41
CA VAL A 5 -11.22 3.26 4.91
C VAL A 5 -11.34 2.35 6.13
N HIS A 6 -10.34 1.48 6.33
CA HIS A 6 -10.23 0.51 7.42
C HIS A 6 -11.23 -0.65 7.35
N MET A 7 -12.52 -0.40 7.52
CA MET A 7 -13.63 -1.34 7.42
C MET A 7 -13.41 -2.65 8.21
N THR A 8 -13.01 -2.51 9.47
CA THR A 8 -12.61 -3.64 10.33
C THR A 8 -13.77 -4.35 11.02
N GLN A 9 -14.99 -3.80 10.94
CA GLN A 9 -16.15 -4.30 11.69
C GLN A 9 -17.34 -4.67 10.78
N LEU A 10 -17.06 -5.09 9.54
CA LEU A 10 -18.11 -5.43 8.57
C LEU A 10 -18.75 -6.79 8.88
N THR A 11 -20.06 -6.83 8.82
CA THR A 11 -20.83 -8.07 8.70
C THR A 11 -20.87 -8.55 7.24
N GLU A 12 -21.24 -9.81 7.01
CA GLU A 12 -21.40 -10.37 5.66
C GLU A 12 -22.42 -9.59 4.82
N ALA A 13 -23.53 -9.20 5.43
CA ALA A 13 -24.57 -8.40 4.76
C ALA A 13 -24.04 -7.02 4.32
N GLU A 14 -23.20 -6.38 5.13
CA GLU A 14 -22.58 -5.10 4.79
C GLU A 14 -21.53 -5.24 3.69
N ILE A 15 -20.78 -6.36 3.65
CA ILE A 15 -19.86 -6.67 2.55
C ILE A 15 -20.63 -6.76 1.22
N HIS A 16 -21.75 -7.49 1.19
CA HIS A 16 -22.59 -7.58 0.01
C HIS A 16 -23.17 -6.22 -0.38
N LEU A 17 -23.61 -5.42 0.58
CA LEU A 17 -24.10 -4.07 0.32
C LEU A 17 -22.98 -3.17 -0.28
N CYS A 18 -21.75 -3.27 0.20
CA CYS A 18 -20.61 -2.56 -0.36
C CYS A 18 -20.40 -2.92 -1.84
N ALA A 19 -20.48 -4.22 -2.18
CA ALA A 19 -20.37 -4.69 -3.55
C ALA A 19 -21.48 -4.15 -4.45
N GLU A 20 -22.75 -4.28 -4.02
CA GLU A 20 -23.92 -3.80 -4.75
C GLU A 20 -23.89 -2.28 -5.00
N ARG A 21 -23.40 -1.52 -4.05
CA ARG A 21 -23.32 -0.05 -4.13
C ARG A 21 -22.04 0.47 -4.78
N GLY A 22 -21.14 -0.40 -5.23
CA GLY A 22 -19.88 -0.02 -5.84
C GLY A 22 -18.97 0.78 -4.89
N VAL A 23 -19.00 0.46 -3.60
CA VAL A 23 -18.08 1.04 -2.61
C VAL A 23 -16.70 0.52 -2.87
N SER A 24 -15.69 1.40 -2.79
CA SER A 24 -14.28 1.00 -2.76
C SER A 24 -13.79 1.00 -1.32
N VAL A 25 -13.00 -0.01 -0.94
CA VAL A 25 -12.45 -0.13 0.41
C VAL A 25 -10.93 0.06 0.36
N VAL A 26 -10.42 0.97 1.19
CA VAL A 26 -8.97 1.16 1.40
C VAL A 26 -8.58 0.43 2.68
N HIS A 27 -7.79 -0.63 2.52
CA HIS A 27 -7.25 -1.43 3.62
C HIS A 27 -5.93 -0.82 4.10
N CYS A 28 -5.86 -0.50 5.39
CA CYS A 28 -4.68 0.08 6.07
C CYS A 28 -4.26 -0.87 7.21
N PRO A 29 -3.66 -2.04 6.88
CA PRO A 29 -3.44 -3.10 7.86
C PRO A 29 -2.52 -2.68 9.01
N GLU A 30 -1.43 -1.97 8.77
CA GLU A 30 -0.48 -1.59 9.81
C GLU A 30 -1.08 -0.55 10.77
N SER A 31 -1.83 0.42 10.25
CA SER A 31 -2.61 1.34 11.08
C SER A 31 -3.62 0.59 11.94
N ASN A 32 -4.38 -0.35 11.36
CA ASN A 32 -5.36 -1.16 12.08
C ASN A 32 -4.71 -1.98 13.19
N LEU A 33 -3.55 -2.58 12.92
CA LEU A 33 -2.77 -3.36 13.88
C LEU A 33 -2.21 -2.48 15.00
N LYS A 34 -1.59 -1.37 14.64
CA LYS A 34 -1.00 -0.43 15.61
C LYS A 34 -2.04 0.14 16.58
N LEU A 35 -3.22 0.47 16.08
CA LEU A 35 -4.31 1.04 16.88
C LEU A 35 -5.25 -0.02 17.49
N ALA A 36 -4.98 -1.31 17.24
CA ALA A 36 -5.82 -2.42 17.69
C ALA A 36 -7.31 -2.26 17.29
N SER A 37 -7.60 -1.69 16.12
CA SER A 37 -8.97 -1.38 15.67
C SER A 37 -9.68 -2.55 15.01
N GLY A 38 -9.05 -3.73 14.93
CA GLY A 38 -9.61 -4.95 14.36
C GLY A 38 -9.05 -5.27 12.96
N PHE A 39 -9.66 -6.25 12.30
CA PHE A 39 -9.17 -6.80 11.04
C PHE A 39 -10.14 -6.55 9.90
N CYS A 40 -9.67 -5.94 8.83
CA CYS A 40 -10.46 -5.83 7.60
C CYS A 40 -10.61 -7.22 6.95
N PRO A 41 -11.83 -7.64 6.59
CA PRO A 41 -12.08 -8.95 5.96
C PRO A 41 -11.74 -8.91 4.45
N ALA A 42 -10.47 -8.62 4.12
CA ALA A 42 -10.02 -8.36 2.74
C ALA A 42 -10.35 -9.49 1.77
N CYS A 43 -10.18 -10.77 2.18
CA CYS A 43 -10.56 -11.92 1.34
C CYS A 43 -12.06 -11.98 1.05
N ALA A 44 -12.92 -11.66 2.02
CA ALA A 44 -14.36 -11.68 1.83
C ALA A 44 -14.80 -10.51 0.92
N LEU A 45 -14.23 -9.34 1.09
CA LEU A 45 -14.46 -8.17 0.23
C LEU A 45 -14.04 -8.45 -1.21
N GLU A 46 -12.86 -9.06 -1.42
CA GLU A 46 -12.38 -9.45 -2.75
C GLU A 46 -13.33 -10.45 -3.42
N ARG A 47 -13.72 -11.51 -2.71
CA ARG A 47 -14.67 -12.54 -3.20
C ARG A 47 -16.04 -11.94 -3.56
N ALA A 48 -16.48 -10.93 -2.84
CA ALA A 48 -17.70 -10.21 -3.12
C ALA A 48 -17.58 -9.23 -4.30
N GLY A 49 -16.38 -9.05 -4.86
CA GLY A 49 -16.13 -8.13 -5.99
C GLY A 49 -15.99 -6.66 -5.60
N VAL A 50 -15.80 -6.37 -4.32
CA VAL A 50 -15.51 -5.00 -3.84
C VAL A 50 -14.14 -4.57 -4.34
N THR A 51 -14.04 -3.34 -4.85
CA THR A 51 -12.76 -2.76 -5.23
C THR A 51 -11.92 -2.51 -3.97
N LEU A 52 -10.83 -3.27 -3.83
CA LEU A 52 -9.86 -3.08 -2.76
C LEU A 52 -8.70 -2.19 -3.20
N ALA A 53 -8.30 -1.30 -2.31
CA ALA A 53 -7.07 -0.53 -2.37
C ALA A 53 -6.26 -0.73 -1.08
N ILE A 54 -4.97 -0.43 -1.11
CA ILE A 54 -4.10 -0.44 0.06
C ILE A 54 -3.62 0.99 0.30
N GLY A 55 -3.54 1.38 1.55
CA GLY A 55 -3.02 2.67 1.99
C GLY A 55 -2.36 2.57 3.35
N THR A 56 -1.38 3.41 3.59
CA THR A 56 -0.63 3.44 4.86
C THR A 56 -1.39 4.13 6.00
N ASP A 57 -2.44 4.92 5.67
CA ASP A 57 -2.98 5.92 6.61
C ASP A 57 -1.95 7.03 6.92
N GLY A 58 -2.15 7.80 7.96
CA GLY A 58 -1.28 8.92 8.33
C GLY A 58 -0.04 8.51 9.14
N CYS A 59 0.94 9.42 9.21
CA CYS A 59 2.20 9.19 9.95
C CYS A 59 1.98 8.84 11.42
N ALA A 60 0.94 9.35 12.06
CA ALA A 60 0.65 9.09 13.47
C ALA A 60 0.21 7.64 13.72
N SER A 61 -0.47 7.02 12.77
CA SER A 61 -0.99 5.66 12.88
C SER A 61 -0.17 4.60 12.15
N ASN A 62 0.79 4.99 11.30
CA ASN A 62 1.65 4.09 10.54
C ASN A 62 3.15 4.26 10.87
N ASN A 63 3.66 5.49 10.96
CA ASN A 63 5.02 5.93 11.20
C ASN A 63 5.94 5.99 9.97
N ASP A 64 6.06 4.94 9.17
CA ASP A 64 7.08 4.85 8.12
C ASP A 64 6.56 5.05 6.69
N LEU A 65 5.23 5.00 6.50
CA LEU A 65 4.55 5.20 5.21
C LEU A 65 5.11 4.30 4.08
N ASP A 66 5.51 3.07 4.42
CA ASP A 66 6.09 2.09 3.50
C ASP A 66 4.99 1.30 2.77
N MET A 67 4.64 1.69 1.55
CA MET A 67 3.65 0.97 0.73
C MET A 67 4.07 -0.46 0.36
N VAL A 68 5.36 -0.78 0.33
CA VAL A 68 5.82 -2.15 0.07
C VAL A 68 5.58 -3.02 1.30
N GLY A 69 5.95 -2.52 2.49
CA GLY A 69 5.66 -3.17 3.78
C GLY A 69 4.17 -3.33 4.01
N GLU A 70 3.39 -2.28 3.79
CA GLU A 70 1.94 -2.26 3.93
C GLU A 70 1.26 -3.32 3.05
N THR A 71 1.71 -3.45 1.79
CA THR A 71 1.18 -4.45 0.86
C THR A 71 1.49 -5.88 1.31
N ARG A 72 2.70 -6.12 1.85
CA ARG A 72 3.08 -7.41 2.45
C ARG A 72 2.19 -7.72 3.66
N THR A 73 2.04 -6.77 4.56
CA THR A 73 1.20 -6.91 5.76
C THR A 73 -0.24 -7.21 5.37
N ALA A 74 -0.79 -6.51 4.37
CA ALA A 74 -2.12 -6.79 3.83
C ALA A 74 -2.26 -8.23 3.33
N ALA A 75 -1.29 -8.70 2.51
CA ALA A 75 -1.32 -10.05 1.95
C ALA A 75 -1.25 -11.15 3.00
N LEU A 76 -0.39 -10.99 4.01
CA LEU A 76 -0.22 -11.98 5.08
C LEU A 76 -1.39 -11.99 6.05
N LEU A 77 -1.84 -10.79 6.47
CA LEU A 77 -2.94 -10.64 7.42
C LEU A 77 -4.26 -11.16 6.85
N ALA A 78 -4.55 -10.87 5.58
CA ALA A 78 -5.76 -11.34 4.93
C ALA A 78 -5.88 -12.87 4.94
N LYS A 79 -4.77 -13.59 4.70
CA LYS A 79 -4.71 -15.05 4.78
C LYS A 79 -4.98 -15.55 6.20
N ALA A 80 -4.35 -14.93 7.18
CA ALA A 80 -4.52 -15.31 8.60
C ALA A 80 -5.98 -15.11 9.06
N VAL A 81 -6.57 -13.96 8.73
CA VAL A 81 -7.97 -13.62 9.06
C VAL A 81 -8.96 -14.57 8.39
N ALA A 82 -8.73 -14.92 7.13
CA ALA A 82 -9.58 -15.84 6.38
C ALA A 82 -9.31 -17.33 6.70
N SER A 83 -8.24 -17.65 7.42
CA SER A 83 -7.73 -19.03 7.59
C SER A 83 -7.56 -19.74 6.24
N ASP A 84 -7.11 -19.03 5.22
CA ASP A 84 -6.98 -19.49 3.84
C ASP A 84 -5.64 -19.04 3.24
N ALA A 85 -4.70 -19.97 3.08
CA ALA A 85 -3.37 -19.69 2.52
C ALA A 85 -3.40 -19.25 1.05
N ALA A 86 -4.46 -19.54 0.31
CA ALA A 86 -4.64 -19.14 -1.08
C ALA A 86 -5.39 -17.81 -1.22
N GLY A 87 -6.06 -17.34 -0.16
CA GLY A 87 -6.81 -16.06 -0.19
C GLY A 87 -5.89 -14.85 -0.31
N PHE A 88 -6.36 -13.81 -0.99
CA PHE A 88 -5.65 -12.53 -1.23
C PHE A 88 -4.17 -12.74 -1.57
N ASP A 89 -3.93 -13.41 -2.68
CA ASP A 89 -2.60 -13.82 -3.12
C ASP A 89 -1.72 -12.61 -3.52
N ALA A 90 -0.48 -12.88 -3.93
CA ALA A 90 0.46 -11.82 -4.30
C ALA A 90 -0.04 -10.94 -5.48
N HIS A 91 -0.77 -11.52 -6.43
CA HIS A 91 -1.35 -10.77 -7.55
C HIS A 91 -2.52 -9.90 -7.11
N ALA A 92 -3.37 -10.38 -6.21
CA ALA A 92 -4.45 -9.61 -5.61
C ALA A 92 -3.90 -8.44 -4.79
N ALA A 93 -2.88 -8.67 -3.97
CA ALA A 93 -2.22 -7.64 -3.19
C ALA A 93 -1.56 -6.57 -4.07
N LEU A 94 -0.82 -6.98 -5.11
CA LEU A 94 -0.23 -6.04 -6.07
C LEU A 94 -1.31 -5.23 -6.79
N ARG A 95 -2.39 -5.88 -7.22
CA ARG A 95 -3.53 -5.20 -7.87
C ARG A 95 -4.16 -4.17 -6.92
N ALA A 96 -4.37 -4.50 -5.66
CA ALA A 96 -4.93 -3.58 -4.67
C ALA A 96 -4.01 -2.38 -4.42
N ALA A 97 -2.70 -2.59 -4.36
CA ALA A 97 -1.71 -1.53 -4.19
C ALA A 97 -1.51 -0.62 -5.43
N THR A 98 -2.01 -1.02 -6.60
CA THR A 98 -1.82 -0.30 -7.86
C THR A 98 -3.14 0.05 -8.53
N LEU A 99 -3.67 -0.80 -9.39
CA LEU A 99 -4.91 -0.58 -10.15
C LEU A 99 -6.14 -0.44 -9.23
N GLY A 100 -6.17 -1.15 -8.10
CA GLY A 100 -7.24 -1.05 -7.10
C GLY A 100 -7.33 0.36 -6.52
N GLY A 101 -6.18 0.94 -6.13
CA GLY A 101 -6.08 2.33 -5.69
C GLY A 101 -6.56 3.31 -6.76
N ALA A 102 -6.06 3.15 -7.99
CA ALA A 102 -6.48 3.97 -9.13
C ALA A 102 -8.00 3.91 -9.38
N LYS A 103 -8.59 2.70 -9.32
CA LYS A 103 -10.06 2.52 -9.44
C LYS A 103 -10.82 3.19 -8.31
N ALA A 104 -10.35 3.05 -7.07
CA ALA A 104 -10.99 3.64 -5.91
C ALA A 104 -11.16 5.16 -6.06
N ILE A 105 -10.12 5.85 -6.57
CA ILE A 105 -10.15 7.31 -6.79
C ILE A 105 -10.66 7.71 -8.19
N GLY A 106 -10.93 6.76 -9.09
CA GLY A 106 -11.48 7.02 -10.43
C GLY A 106 -10.45 7.42 -11.48
N PHE A 107 -9.19 7.08 -11.28
CA PHE A 107 -8.08 7.39 -12.19
C PHE A 107 -7.51 6.16 -12.91
N ASP A 108 -8.20 5.03 -12.87
CA ASP A 108 -7.76 3.78 -13.50
C ASP A 108 -7.62 3.85 -15.03
N HIS A 109 -8.26 4.83 -15.67
CA HIS A 109 -8.07 5.15 -17.08
C HIS A 109 -6.76 5.93 -17.35
N LEU A 110 -6.12 6.49 -16.31
CA LEU A 110 -4.89 7.29 -16.42
C LEU A 110 -3.67 6.61 -15.82
N VAL A 111 -3.83 5.86 -14.72
CA VAL A 111 -2.74 5.28 -13.93
C VAL A 111 -3.11 3.91 -13.37
N GLY A 112 -2.21 3.27 -12.61
CA GLY A 112 -2.44 2.02 -11.88
C GLY A 112 -2.07 0.76 -12.65
N SER A 113 -1.73 0.86 -13.94
CA SER A 113 -1.21 -0.24 -14.75
C SER A 113 -0.32 0.29 -15.87
N LEU A 114 0.59 -0.55 -16.35
CA LEU A 114 1.50 -0.24 -17.45
C LEU A 114 0.83 -0.61 -18.78
N GLU A 115 0.12 0.34 -19.35
CA GLU A 115 -0.63 0.18 -20.60
C GLU A 115 -0.38 1.36 -21.55
N PRO A 116 -0.30 1.14 -22.86
CA PRO A 116 -0.21 2.24 -23.84
C PRO A 116 -1.38 3.22 -23.66
N GLY A 117 -1.07 4.50 -23.60
CA GLY A 117 -2.04 5.58 -23.42
C GLY A 117 -2.24 6.02 -21.96
N LYS A 118 -1.76 5.25 -20.98
CA LYS A 118 -1.71 5.70 -19.58
C LYS A 118 -0.46 6.53 -19.29
N ARG A 119 -0.50 7.27 -18.19
CA ARG A 119 0.67 8.02 -17.71
C ARG A 119 1.76 7.06 -17.25
N ALA A 120 3.00 7.46 -17.44
CA ALA A 120 4.16 6.71 -16.98
C ALA A 120 4.40 6.97 -15.47
N ASP A 121 3.58 6.36 -14.64
CA ASP A 121 3.77 6.22 -13.20
C ASP A 121 4.37 4.84 -12.96
N ILE A 122 5.68 4.76 -12.79
CA ILE A 122 6.46 3.52 -12.81
C ILE A 122 7.42 3.51 -11.62
N ALA A 123 7.45 2.39 -10.89
CA ALA A 123 8.48 2.10 -9.91
C ALA A 123 9.29 0.88 -10.37
N CYS A 124 10.62 0.98 -10.35
CA CYS A 124 11.53 -0.14 -10.59
C CYS A 124 12.02 -0.70 -9.26
N VAL A 125 12.00 -2.03 -9.15
CA VAL A 125 12.47 -2.75 -7.97
C VAL A 125 13.64 -3.64 -8.38
N ASP A 126 14.76 -3.49 -7.68
CA ASP A 126 15.98 -4.25 -7.92
C ASP A 126 15.98 -5.54 -7.08
N PHE A 127 15.98 -6.70 -7.75
CA PHE A 127 16.03 -8.02 -7.13
C PHE A 127 17.44 -8.63 -7.11
N SER A 128 18.49 -7.86 -7.34
CA SER A 128 19.86 -8.38 -7.38
C SER A 128 20.44 -8.71 -5.99
N ALA A 129 19.83 -8.21 -4.93
CA ALA A 129 20.30 -8.44 -3.56
C ALA A 129 20.10 -9.91 -3.11
N LEU A 130 20.97 -10.36 -2.19
CA LEU A 130 21.00 -11.76 -1.72
C LEU A 130 19.66 -12.21 -1.14
N GLU A 131 19.00 -11.35 -0.39
CA GLU A 131 17.71 -11.63 0.26
C GLU A 131 16.55 -11.81 -0.72
N THR A 132 16.72 -11.40 -1.97
CA THR A 132 15.72 -11.58 -3.03
C THR A 132 16.05 -12.70 -4.00
N GLN A 133 17.12 -13.45 -3.75
CA GLN A 133 17.53 -14.58 -4.58
C GLN A 133 17.28 -15.93 -3.88
N PRO A 134 17.03 -17.04 -4.64
CA PRO A 134 16.82 -17.07 -6.10
C PRO A 134 15.43 -16.57 -6.50
N LEU A 135 15.32 -15.93 -7.64
CA LEU A 135 14.07 -15.37 -8.17
C LEU A 135 13.25 -16.45 -8.90
N HIS A 136 12.26 -17.04 -8.23
CA HIS A 136 11.36 -18.03 -8.82
C HIS A 136 10.07 -17.43 -9.40
N ASN A 137 9.47 -16.49 -8.68
CA ASN A 137 8.25 -15.79 -9.08
C ASN A 137 8.37 -14.31 -8.71
N VAL A 138 8.37 -13.46 -9.73
CA VAL A 138 8.62 -12.01 -9.59
C VAL A 138 7.58 -11.34 -8.68
N VAL A 139 6.29 -11.66 -8.86
CA VAL A 139 5.23 -11.02 -8.08
C VAL A 139 5.26 -11.48 -6.62
N SER A 140 5.46 -12.78 -6.40
CA SER A 140 5.62 -13.32 -5.06
C SER A 140 6.83 -12.71 -4.35
N GLN A 141 7.96 -12.57 -5.05
CA GLN A 141 9.18 -11.96 -4.52
C GLN A 141 8.94 -10.48 -4.16
N LEU A 142 8.27 -9.74 -5.04
CA LEU A 142 7.91 -8.35 -4.78
C LEU A 142 7.10 -8.19 -3.49
N ILE A 143 6.06 -9.01 -3.32
CA ILE A 143 5.14 -8.85 -2.20
C ILE A 143 5.72 -9.40 -0.89
N TYR A 144 6.35 -10.58 -0.91
CA TYR A 144 6.71 -11.28 0.34
C TYR A 144 8.15 -11.08 0.77
N ALA A 145 9.06 -10.68 -0.11
CA ALA A 145 10.49 -10.62 0.19
C ALA A 145 11.16 -9.27 -0.09
N SER A 146 10.52 -8.34 -0.84
CA SER A 146 11.12 -7.05 -1.15
C SER A 146 10.79 -5.99 -0.10
N GLY A 147 11.66 -5.01 0.06
CA GLY A 147 11.44 -3.82 0.88
C GLY A 147 11.56 -2.52 0.07
N ARG A 148 11.13 -1.40 0.65
CA ARG A 148 11.24 -0.08 0.01
C ARG A 148 12.66 0.29 -0.41
N HIS A 149 13.67 -0.24 0.28
CA HIS A 149 15.08 -0.01 -0.03
C HIS A 149 15.53 -0.63 -1.37
N GLN A 150 14.72 -1.53 -1.95
CA GLN A 150 14.97 -2.13 -3.25
C GLN A 150 14.31 -1.36 -4.41
N VAL A 151 13.49 -0.34 -4.13
CA VAL A 151 12.99 0.57 -5.16
C VAL A 151 14.15 1.44 -5.64
N SER A 152 14.59 1.23 -6.88
CA SER A 152 15.75 1.92 -7.45
C SER A 152 15.39 3.21 -8.16
N ASP A 153 14.27 3.22 -8.89
CA ASP A 153 13.86 4.34 -9.72
C ASP A 153 12.34 4.53 -9.68
N VAL A 154 11.89 5.78 -9.74
CA VAL A 154 10.47 6.13 -9.77
C VAL A 154 10.23 7.24 -10.79
N TRP A 155 9.23 7.05 -11.64
CA TRP A 155 8.68 8.09 -12.50
C TRP A 155 7.25 8.39 -12.11
N ILE A 156 6.89 9.67 -12.13
CA ILE A 156 5.53 10.16 -11.94
C ILE A 156 5.16 11.01 -13.15
N ALA A 157 4.12 10.61 -13.87
CA ALA A 157 3.71 11.22 -15.12
C ALA A 157 4.89 11.41 -16.13
N GLY A 158 5.81 10.43 -16.17
CA GLY A 158 7.00 10.45 -17.01
C GLY A 158 8.17 11.27 -16.47
N SER A 159 8.00 12.00 -15.38
CA SER A 159 9.08 12.74 -14.72
C SER A 159 9.84 11.83 -13.75
N HIS A 160 11.17 11.71 -13.90
CA HIS A 160 12.02 10.90 -13.04
C HIS A 160 12.15 11.55 -11.67
N LYS A 161 11.62 10.94 -10.61
CA LYS A 161 11.58 11.48 -9.24
C LYS A 161 12.58 10.83 -8.30
N LEU A 162 12.85 9.55 -8.50
CA LEU A 162 13.91 8.81 -7.82
C LEU A 162 14.79 8.16 -8.88
N ARG A 163 16.11 8.36 -8.82
CA ARG A 163 17.09 7.80 -9.75
C ARG A 163 18.19 7.10 -8.95
N GLN A 164 18.34 5.79 -9.17
CA GLN A 164 19.32 4.99 -8.43
C GLN A 164 19.28 5.28 -6.92
N ARG A 165 18.07 5.34 -6.36
CA ARG A 165 17.78 5.63 -4.93
C ARG A 165 18.10 7.05 -4.46
N VAL A 166 18.37 7.98 -5.38
CA VAL A 166 18.60 9.39 -5.07
C VAL A 166 17.39 10.19 -5.55
N LEU A 167 16.83 11.02 -4.68
CA LEU A 167 15.75 11.95 -5.05
C LEU A 167 16.30 13.01 -6.01
N VAL A 168 15.58 13.24 -7.13
CA VAL A 168 16.08 14.09 -8.23
C VAL A 168 15.88 15.57 -7.93
N ASP A 169 14.73 15.93 -7.37
CA ASP A 169 14.28 17.32 -7.24
C ASP A 169 14.22 17.78 -5.75
N ILE A 170 14.83 17.04 -4.82
CA ILE A 170 14.77 17.33 -3.38
C ILE A 170 16.19 17.37 -2.83
N ASP A 171 16.54 18.47 -2.20
CA ASP A 171 17.74 18.58 -1.35
C ASP A 171 17.47 17.90 0.00
N LEU A 172 17.82 16.60 0.06
CA LEU A 172 17.55 15.78 1.24
C LEU A 172 18.36 16.26 2.46
N ASP A 173 19.61 16.69 2.26
CA ASP A 173 20.45 17.18 3.34
C ASP A 173 19.90 18.48 3.94
N GLY A 174 19.42 19.38 3.08
CA GLY A 174 18.74 20.60 3.51
C GLY A 174 17.42 20.33 4.26
N VAL A 175 16.66 19.32 3.85
CA VAL A 175 15.44 18.89 4.56
C VAL A 175 15.78 18.31 5.93
N ILE A 176 16.77 17.40 6.03
CA ILE A 176 17.19 16.79 7.29
C ILE A 176 17.73 17.86 8.25
N ALA A 177 18.59 18.76 7.79
CA ALA A 177 19.11 19.85 8.60
C ALA A 177 18.03 20.82 9.10
N GLY A 178 16.92 20.92 8.37
CA GLY A 178 15.74 21.69 8.78
C GLY A 178 14.91 21.03 9.88
N THR A 179 14.93 19.69 9.99
CA THR A 179 14.17 18.95 11.01
C THR A 179 14.85 18.95 12.38
N ASP A 180 16.17 19.19 12.45
CA ASP A 180 16.90 19.35 13.73
C ASP A 180 16.60 20.66 14.48
N ARG A 181 15.88 21.58 13.83
CA ARG A 181 15.37 22.77 14.53
C ARG A 181 14.13 22.37 15.34
N GLN A 182 14.16 22.61 16.65
CA GLN A 182 13.17 22.22 17.67
C GLN A 182 11.72 22.69 17.43
N ASP A 183 11.37 23.13 16.26
CA ASP A 183 10.05 23.70 15.91
C ASP A 183 9.00 22.66 15.50
N PHE A 184 9.38 21.36 15.42
CA PHE A 184 8.46 20.24 15.17
C PHE A 184 8.24 19.37 16.42
N ALA A 185 7.95 19.98 17.57
CA ALA A 185 7.40 19.23 18.68
C ALA A 185 6.00 18.74 18.31
N CYS A 186 5.90 17.47 17.89
CA CYS A 186 4.60 16.83 17.69
C CYS A 186 3.89 16.77 19.04
N PRO A 187 2.74 17.44 19.24
CA PRO A 187 2.08 17.51 20.55
C PRO A 187 1.51 16.16 21.04
N PHE A 188 1.73 15.07 20.27
CA PHE A 188 1.19 13.74 20.55
C PHE A 188 2.21 12.73 21.12
N THR A 189 3.48 13.09 21.33
CA THR A 189 4.52 12.14 21.73
C THR A 189 4.61 11.84 23.23
N GLU A 190 3.84 12.52 24.11
CA GLU A 190 4.01 12.38 25.56
C GLU A 190 2.91 11.61 26.31
N ARG A 191 1.98 10.90 25.65
CA ARG A 191 0.88 10.25 26.39
C ARG A 191 0.80 8.74 26.31
N ASN A 192 1.78 8.03 25.76
CA ASN A 192 1.77 6.56 25.77
C ASN A 192 3.18 6.01 26.01
N ALA A 193 3.71 6.20 27.22
CA ALA A 193 4.76 5.39 27.80
C ALA A 193 4.16 4.58 28.96
#